data_bc8aa026eb3f26364d16931d2eba66c3
#
_entry.id   bc8aa026eb3f26364d16931d2eba66c3
#
_cell.length_a   1.000
_cell.length_b   1.000
_cell.length_c   1.000
_cell.angle_alpha   90.00
_cell.angle_beta   90.00
_cell.angle_gamma   90.00
#
_symmetry.space_group_name_H-M   'P 1'
#
loop_
_entity.id
_entity.type
_entity.pdbx_description
1 polymer ?
#
loop_
_entity_poly.entity_id
_entity_poly.type
_entity_poly.pdbx_seq_one_letter_code
_entity_poly.pdbx_strand_id
1 'polypeptide(L)'
;ITEFDVNDRKLPGDIKARDAGVAALAKDYLDVTFSYPQCRDFLMWGMADNFSWLQTWDEAPRTDGLKMRPTPFDDKLRAKPLRDAIAAAIEAMPPRAA
;
A
#
# COMPACT_ATOMS: atom_id res chain seq x y z
N ILE A 1 -3.96 9.91 -7.89
CA ILE A 1 -2.77 9.20 -7.36
C ILE A 1 -2.15 8.39 -8.49
N THR A 2 -0.86 8.59 -8.75
CA THR A 2 -0.17 7.98 -9.90
C THR A 2 0.80 6.87 -9.54
N GLU A 3 1.25 6.79 -8.27
CA GLU A 3 2.30 5.85 -7.87
C GLU A 3 2.10 5.47 -6.40
N PHE A 4 1.10 4.64 -6.12
CA PHE A 4 0.80 4.26 -4.74
C PHE A 4 1.53 2.99 -4.33
N ASP A 5 2.28 3.08 -3.25
CA ASP A 5 2.77 1.97 -2.45
C ASP A 5 2.99 2.46 -1.02
N VAL A 6 3.31 1.57 -0.09
CA VAL A 6 3.50 1.94 1.32
C VAL A 6 4.89 1.51 1.76
N ASN A 7 5.74 2.49 2.07
CA ASN A 7 7.07 2.22 2.61
C ASN A 7 6.94 1.72 4.06
N ASP A 8 7.25 0.44 4.28
CA ASP A 8 7.09 -0.23 5.56
C ASP A 8 8.36 -0.26 6.42
N ARG A 9 9.34 0.60 6.11
CA ARG A 9 10.65 0.58 6.78
C ARG A 9 10.59 0.78 8.30
N LYS A 10 9.58 1.48 8.79
CA LYS A 10 9.42 1.77 10.22
C LYS A 10 8.42 0.86 10.92
N LEU A 11 7.82 -0.08 10.22
CA LEU A 11 6.88 -1.03 10.79
C LEU A 11 7.61 -2.26 11.36
N PRO A 12 6.99 -3.01 12.29
CA PRO A 12 7.62 -4.18 12.90
C PRO A 12 8.08 -5.22 11.88
N GLY A 13 9.07 -6.04 12.25
CA GLY A 13 9.58 -7.10 11.39
C GLY A 13 8.61 -8.27 11.22
N ASP A 14 7.75 -8.54 12.20
CA ASP A 14 6.73 -9.58 12.10
C ASP A 14 5.82 -9.34 10.91
N ILE A 15 5.68 -10.34 10.03
CA ILE A 15 4.95 -10.19 8.78
C ILE A 15 3.48 -9.83 9.03
N LYS A 16 2.83 -10.52 9.97
CA LYS A 16 1.40 -10.26 10.24
C LYS A 16 1.19 -8.83 10.76
N ALA A 17 2.00 -8.41 11.71
CA ALA A 17 1.91 -7.05 12.27
C ALA A 17 2.27 -6.00 11.22
N ARG A 18 3.29 -6.26 10.41
CA ARG A 18 3.73 -5.35 9.37
C ARG A 18 2.68 -5.18 8.28
N ASP A 19 2.11 -6.29 7.79
CA ASP A 19 1.07 -6.25 6.77
C ASP A 19 -0.19 -5.53 7.27
N ALA A 20 -0.57 -5.74 8.53
CA ALA A 20 -1.67 -5.01 9.15
C ALA A 20 -1.37 -3.51 9.26
N GLY A 21 -0.14 -3.15 9.61
CA GLY A 21 0.30 -1.75 9.68
C GLY A 21 0.29 -1.06 8.33
N VAL A 22 0.76 -1.75 7.29
CA VAL A 22 0.71 -1.24 5.90
C VAL A 22 -0.74 -0.97 5.49
N ALA A 23 -1.63 -1.92 5.76
CA ALA A 23 -3.06 -1.78 5.44
C ALA A 23 -3.69 -0.60 6.18
N ALA A 24 -3.39 -0.43 7.46
CA ALA A 24 -3.94 0.66 8.27
C ALA A 24 -3.47 2.03 7.76
N LEU A 25 -2.19 2.17 7.46
CA LEU A 25 -1.64 3.42 6.90
C LEU A 25 -2.30 3.76 5.55
N ALA A 26 -2.46 2.77 4.69
CA ALA A 26 -3.10 2.95 3.40
C ALA A 26 -4.55 3.35 3.54
N LYS A 27 -5.30 2.68 4.41
CA LYS A 27 -6.73 2.97 4.62
C LYS A 27 -6.93 4.41 5.08
N ASP A 28 -6.15 4.85 6.07
CA ASP A 28 -6.23 6.22 6.59
C ASP A 28 -5.94 7.24 5.50
N TYR A 29 -4.87 7.03 4.74
CA TYR A 29 -4.49 7.93 3.65
C TYR A 29 -5.54 7.97 2.53
N LEU A 30 -6.03 6.80 2.11
CA LEU A 30 -6.98 6.69 1.02
C LEU A 30 -8.37 7.21 1.39
N ASP A 31 -8.81 6.99 2.62
CA ASP A 31 -10.11 7.52 3.08
C ASP A 31 -10.12 9.03 3.01
N VAL A 32 -9.05 9.69 3.42
CA VAL A 32 -8.93 11.16 3.32
C VAL A 32 -8.86 11.58 1.85
N THR A 33 -7.98 10.96 1.08
CA THR A 33 -7.75 11.34 -0.33
C THR A 33 -9.02 11.14 -1.17
N PHE A 34 -9.70 10.01 -0.99
CA PHE A 34 -10.91 9.70 -1.76
C PHE A 34 -12.14 10.51 -1.33
N SER A 35 -12.08 11.21 -0.18
CA SER A 35 -13.13 12.14 0.19
C SER A 35 -13.16 13.38 -0.72
N TYR A 36 -12.07 13.64 -1.45
CA TYR A 36 -11.99 14.76 -2.38
C TYR A 36 -12.44 14.33 -3.78
N PRO A 37 -13.50 14.93 -4.32
CA PRO A 37 -14.01 14.51 -5.63
C PRO A 37 -13.04 14.76 -6.79
N GLN A 38 -12.02 15.56 -6.58
CA GLN A 38 -10.95 15.78 -7.56
C GLN A 38 -10.05 14.55 -7.75
N CYS A 39 -9.99 13.66 -6.76
CA CYS A 39 -9.23 12.42 -6.89
C CYS A 39 -10.06 11.41 -7.69
N ARG A 40 -9.76 11.25 -8.96
CA ARG A 40 -10.51 10.41 -9.91
C ARG A 40 -9.75 9.16 -10.35
N ASP A 41 -8.44 9.15 -10.20
CA ASP A 41 -7.59 8.04 -10.64
C ASP A 41 -6.73 7.55 -9.49
N PHE A 42 -6.58 6.23 -9.44
CA PHE A 42 -5.72 5.57 -8.46
C PHE A 42 -4.89 4.50 -9.16
N LEU A 43 -3.59 4.66 -9.12
CA LEU A 43 -2.64 3.77 -9.79
C LEU A 43 -1.63 3.24 -8.78
N MET A 44 -1.49 1.92 -8.73
CA MET A 44 -0.45 1.28 -7.92
C MET A 44 0.90 1.39 -8.61
N TRP A 45 1.95 1.55 -7.80
CA TRP A 45 3.32 1.47 -8.31
C TRP A 45 3.88 0.08 -8.01
N GLY A 46 3.41 -0.90 -8.77
CA GLY A 46 3.71 -2.31 -8.56
C GLY A 46 2.59 -3.03 -7.81
N MET A 47 2.33 -4.28 -8.19
CA MET A 47 1.27 -5.10 -7.60
C MET A 47 1.81 -6.19 -6.69
N ALA A 48 3.06 -6.65 -6.89
CA ALA A 48 3.68 -7.71 -6.12
C ALA A 48 4.98 -7.23 -5.47
N ASP A 49 5.23 -7.64 -4.22
CA ASP A 49 6.34 -7.14 -3.42
C ASP A 49 7.71 -7.36 -4.06
N ASN A 50 7.92 -8.50 -4.68
CA ASN A 50 9.23 -8.83 -5.27
C ASN A 50 9.60 -7.95 -6.47
N PHE A 51 8.65 -7.22 -7.05
CA PHE A 51 8.88 -6.30 -8.15
C PHE A 51 8.83 -4.83 -7.73
N SER A 52 8.67 -4.56 -6.44
CA SER A 52 8.66 -3.17 -5.95
C SER A 52 10.04 -2.54 -6.02
N TRP A 53 10.08 -1.28 -6.46
CA TRP A 53 11.31 -0.49 -6.47
C TRP A 53 11.91 -0.31 -5.07
N LEU A 54 11.08 -0.39 -4.03
CA LEU A 54 11.52 -0.23 -2.64
C LEU A 54 12.46 -1.35 -2.18
N GLN A 55 12.49 -2.49 -2.88
CA GLN A 55 13.41 -3.57 -2.55
C GLN A 55 14.88 -3.20 -2.78
N THR A 56 15.13 -2.27 -3.69
CA THR A 56 16.51 -1.85 -4.06
C THR A 56 16.81 -0.38 -3.77
N TRP A 57 15.83 0.38 -3.27
CA TRP A 57 16.03 1.78 -2.92
C TRP A 57 16.83 1.88 -1.63
N ASP A 58 18.03 2.44 -1.70
CA ASP A 58 19.00 2.41 -0.62
C ASP A 58 19.06 3.69 0.24
N GLU A 59 18.30 4.72 -0.11
CA GLU A 59 18.28 5.98 0.65
C GLU A 59 17.55 5.86 2.00
N ALA A 60 16.56 4.96 2.08
CA ALA A 60 15.80 4.75 3.30
C ALA A 60 15.37 3.28 3.43
N PRO A 61 16.32 2.33 3.50
CA PRO A 61 15.98 0.91 3.61
C PRO A 61 15.51 0.55 5.02
N ARG A 62 14.96 -0.65 5.15
CA ARG A 62 14.80 -1.26 6.47
C ARG A 62 16.17 -1.55 7.06
N THR A 63 16.29 -1.41 8.39
CA THR A 63 17.56 -1.64 9.10
C THR A 63 17.69 -3.07 9.62
N ASP A 64 16.65 -3.90 9.50
CA ASP A 64 16.63 -5.29 10.00
C ASP A 64 16.98 -6.31 8.91
N GLY A 65 17.30 -5.88 7.69
CA GLY A 65 17.65 -6.77 6.59
C GLY A 65 16.48 -7.49 5.93
N LEU A 66 15.25 -7.24 6.38
CA LEU A 66 14.06 -7.88 5.82
C LEU A 66 13.63 -7.18 4.53
N LYS A 67 12.99 -7.95 3.64
CA LYS A 67 12.43 -7.40 2.41
C LYS A 67 11.24 -6.49 2.71
N MET A 68 11.06 -5.46 1.89
CA MET A 68 9.91 -4.57 1.95
C MET A 68 8.63 -5.29 1.50
N ARG A 69 7.48 -4.87 2.05
CA ARG A 69 6.17 -5.44 1.72
C ARG A 69 5.15 -4.35 1.39
N PRO A 70 5.44 -3.52 0.36
CA PRO A 70 4.69 -2.27 0.14
C PRO A 70 3.48 -2.39 -0.78
N THR A 71 3.21 -3.56 -1.37
CA THR A 71 2.21 -3.73 -2.43
C THR A 71 1.05 -4.62 -2.00
N PRO A 72 -0.05 -4.69 -2.79
CA PRO A 72 -1.23 -5.49 -2.41
C PRO A 72 -1.01 -6.99 -2.38
N PHE A 73 -0.02 -7.51 -3.11
CA PHE A 73 0.24 -8.95 -3.21
C PHE A 73 1.66 -9.27 -2.79
N ASP A 74 1.87 -10.44 -2.18
CA ASP A 74 3.21 -10.88 -1.78
C ASP A 74 3.98 -11.45 -2.99
N ASP A 75 5.20 -11.98 -2.74
CA ASP A 75 6.07 -12.53 -3.78
C ASP A 75 5.54 -13.81 -4.42
N LYS A 76 4.48 -14.39 -3.87
CA LYS A 76 3.77 -15.56 -4.42
C LYS A 76 2.40 -15.20 -4.97
N LEU A 77 2.14 -13.91 -5.16
CA LEU A 77 0.87 -13.35 -5.66
C LEU A 77 -0.33 -13.65 -4.77
N ARG A 78 -0.10 -13.84 -3.47
CA ARG A 78 -1.18 -13.98 -2.50
C ARG A 78 -1.62 -12.60 -2.03
N ALA A 79 -2.94 -12.41 -1.91
CA ALA A 79 -3.49 -11.14 -1.44
C ALA A 79 -3.11 -10.88 0.01
N LYS A 80 -2.69 -9.64 0.30
CA LYS A 80 -2.37 -9.17 1.65
C LYS A 80 -3.48 -8.27 2.18
N PRO A 81 -3.48 -7.95 3.49
CA PRO A 81 -4.44 -7.00 4.04
C PRO A 81 -4.51 -5.66 3.30
N LEU A 82 -3.41 -5.21 2.71
CA LEU A 82 -3.39 -3.99 1.90
C LEU A 82 -4.38 -4.05 0.73
N ARG A 83 -4.47 -5.19 0.05
CA ARG A 83 -5.42 -5.37 -1.05
C ARG A 83 -6.86 -5.14 -0.58
N ASP A 84 -7.21 -5.68 0.58
CA ASP A 84 -8.55 -5.52 1.13
C ASP A 84 -8.80 -4.10 1.62
N ALA A 85 -7.79 -3.44 2.19
CA ALA A 85 -7.88 -2.05 2.62
C ALA A 85 -8.12 -1.10 1.44
N ILE A 86 -7.43 -1.32 0.32
CA ILE A 86 -7.63 -0.54 -0.91
C ILE A 86 -9.05 -0.75 -1.43
N ALA A 87 -9.50 -2.00 -1.52
CA ALA A 87 -10.85 -2.31 -1.98
C ALA A 87 -11.91 -1.65 -1.10
N ALA A 88 -11.77 -1.72 0.22
CA ALA A 88 -12.69 -1.08 1.16
C ALA A 88 -12.72 0.45 1.01
N ALA A 89 -11.56 1.07 0.80
CA ALA A 89 -11.48 2.52 0.59
C ALA A 89 -12.18 2.95 -0.71
N ILE A 90 -12.02 2.17 -1.78
CA ILE A 90 -12.68 2.44 -3.06
C ILE A 90 -14.20 2.29 -2.92
N GLU A 91 -14.66 1.23 -2.26
CA GLU A 91 -16.09 0.98 -2.05
C GLU A 91 -16.75 2.07 -1.20
N ALA A 92 -16.03 2.63 -0.24
CA ALA A 92 -16.53 3.66 0.66
C ALA A 92 -16.46 5.07 0.05
N MET A 93 -15.76 5.24 -1.06
CA MET A 93 -15.57 6.57 -1.65
C MET A 93 -16.90 7.13 -2.20
N PRO A 94 -17.17 8.44 -1.99
CA PRO A 94 -18.38 9.05 -2.54
C PRO A 94 -18.43 8.95 -4.07
N PRO A 95 -19.63 8.86 -4.67
CA PRO A 95 -19.76 8.85 -6.12
C PRO A 95 -19.11 10.07 -6.77
N ARG A 96 -18.52 9.86 -7.95
CA ARG A 96 -17.93 10.94 -8.75
C ARG A 96 -18.92 11.43 -9.78
N ALA A 97 -18.92 12.75 -10.01
CA ALA A 97 -19.68 13.34 -11.09
C ALA A 97 -19.16 12.84 -12.45
N ALA A 98 -20.07 12.65 -13.39
CA ALA A 98 -19.72 12.22 -14.75
C ALA A 98 -18.89 13.28 -15.50
#